data_ebae385be1c7cceb08b1b34d5fcc86d8
#
_entry.id   ebae385be1c7cceb08b1b34d5fcc86d8
#
_cell.length_a   1.000
_cell.length_b   1.000
_cell.length_c   1.000
_cell.angle_alpha   90.00
_cell.angle_beta   90.00
_cell.angle_gamma   90.00
#
_symmetry.space_group_name_H-M   'P 1'
#
loop_
_entity.id
_entity.type
_entity.pdbx_description
1 polymer ?
#
loop_
_entity_poly.entity_id
_entity_poly.type
_entity_poly.pdbx_seq_one_letter_code
_entity_poly.pdbx_strand_id
1 'polypeptide(L)'
;VNKLIKAIESAILIIFVLLLIYANVAYYFWKQFVIAVVEGYSMNPLLYEGDIVIILPSRNINLGDVVIFKNDRGEYVIHRVIGIINCSGKMLYMTKGDNNQFLDQVTFIAYRSSIECPTGKLATLQTGYLSFDLNIKRVVGNAMRGISEVNIAGKALQLDGVLIKISGLITR
;
A
#
# COMPACT_ATOMS: atom_id res chain seq x y z
N VAL A 1 -11.63 19.25 40.83
CA VAL A 1 -10.80 18.23 40.21
C VAL A 1 -11.65 17.11 39.59
N ASN A 2 -12.59 16.52 40.36
CA ASN A 2 -13.40 15.39 39.88
C ASN A 2 -14.33 15.71 38.68
N LYS A 3 -14.88 16.93 38.61
CA LYS A 3 -15.75 17.33 37.47
C LYS A 3 -14.95 17.48 36.17
N LEU A 4 -13.74 18.04 36.26
CA LEU A 4 -12.86 18.20 35.08
C LEU A 4 -12.39 16.85 34.56
N ILE A 5 -11.98 15.96 35.43
CA ILE A 5 -11.55 14.59 35.06
C ILE A 5 -12.69 13.85 34.33
N LYS A 6 -13.92 13.86 34.90
CA LYS A 6 -15.09 13.25 34.26
C LYS A 6 -15.42 13.87 32.91
N ALA A 7 -15.26 15.18 32.76
CA ALA A 7 -15.46 15.84 31.45
C ALA A 7 -14.43 15.39 30.42
N ILE A 8 -13.16 15.24 30.81
CA ILE A 8 -12.09 14.74 29.94
C ILE A 8 -12.34 13.29 29.54
N GLU A 9 -12.70 12.42 30.49
CA GLU A 9 -13.04 11.01 30.22
C GLU A 9 -14.20 10.91 29.23
N SER A 10 -15.25 11.70 29.42
CA SER A 10 -16.41 11.72 28.52
C SER A 10 -16.02 12.23 27.12
N ALA A 11 -15.17 13.24 27.02
CA ALA A 11 -14.70 13.76 25.75
C ALA A 11 -13.86 12.71 24.99
N ILE A 12 -12.97 12.00 25.67
CA ILE A 12 -12.16 10.91 25.09
C ILE A 12 -13.08 9.81 24.56
N LEU A 13 -14.08 9.39 25.34
CA LEU A 13 -15.04 8.37 24.94
C LEU A 13 -15.83 8.81 23.68
N ILE A 14 -16.30 10.04 23.66
CA ILE A 14 -17.04 10.59 22.52
C ILE A 14 -16.15 10.59 21.27
N ILE A 15 -14.91 11.06 21.38
CA ILE A 15 -13.95 11.06 20.26
C ILE A 15 -13.71 9.64 19.76
N PHE A 16 -13.52 8.67 20.65
CA PHE A 16 -13.33 7.27 20.30
C PHE A 16 -14.54 6.69 19.55
N VAL A 17 -15.76 6.96 20.03
CA VAL A 17 -16.99 6.52 19.35
C VAL A 17 -17.12 7.16 17.97
N LEU A 18 -16.82 8.46 17.83
CA LEU A 18 -16.85 9.15 16.54
C LEU A 18 -15.83 8.56 15.55
N LEU A 19 -14.64 8.20 16.02
CA LEU A 19 -13.63 7.53 15.18
C LEU A 19 -14.10 6.14 14.72
N LEU A 20 -14.76 5.37 15.58
CA LEU A 20 -15.33 4.09 15.20
C LEU A 20 -16.45 4.24 14.17
N ILE A 21 -17.34 5.22 14.35
CA ILE A 21 -18.38 5.52 13.36
C ILE A 21 -17.76 5.92 12.03
N TYR A 22 -16.79 6.83 12.04
CA TYR A 22 -16.06 7.26 10.83
C TYR A 22 -15.42 6.07 10.10
N ALA A 23 -14.72 5.20 10.83
CA ALA A 23 -14.07 4.02 10.23
C ALA A 23 -15.09 3.08 9.56
N ASN A 24 -16.24 2.86 10.21
CA ASN A 24 -17.31 2.05 9.64
C ASN A 24 -17.95 2.69 8.41
N VAL A 25 -18.22 4.00 8.45
CA VAL A 25 -18.76 4.74 7.31
C VAL A 25 -17.76 4.73 6.15
N ALA A 26 -16.50 5.00 6.40
CA ALA A 26 -15.44 4.98 5.39
C ALA A 26 -15.34 3.60 4.70
N TYR A 27 -15.38 2.53 5.48
CA TYR A 27 -15.37 1.17 4.94
C TYR A 27 -16.62 0.86 4.12
N TYR A 28 -17.80 1.19 4.62
CA TYR A 28 -19.06 0.79 3.99
C TYR A 28 -19.38 1.57 2.71
N PHE A 29 -19.19 2.91 2.76
CA PHE A 29 -19.55 3.80 1.65
C PHE A 29 -18.43 3.98 0.62
N TRP A 30 -17.18 4.08 1.06
CA TRP A 30 -16.06 4.36 0.16
C TRP A 30 -15.17 3.16 -0.11
N LYS A 31 -15.46 2.00 0.52
CA LYS A 31 -14.63 0.79 0.45
C LYS A 31 -13.16 1.06 0.82
N GLN A 32 -12.94 2.01 1.71
CA GLN A 32 -11.62 2.42 2.18
C GLN A 32 -11.29 1.71 3.49
N PHE A 33 -10.13 1.07 3.53
CA PHE A 33 -9.60 0.52 4.76
C PHE A 33 -8.96 1.66 5.58
N VAL A 34 -9.29 1.71 6.86
CA VAL A 34 -8.65 2.62 7.80
C VAL A 34 -7.62 1.88 8.64
N ILE A 35 -7.83 0.58 8.86
CA ILE A 35 -6.99 -0.28 9.68
C ILE A 35 -6.83 -1.61 8.93
N ALA A 36 -5.61 -2.14 8.94
CA ALA A 36 -5.32 -3.49 8.46
C ALA A 36 -4.49 -4.24 9.50
N VAL A 37 -4.78 -5.54 9.65
CA VAL A 37 -3.97 -6.47 10.41
C VAL A 37 -3.05 -7.19 9.43
N VAL A 38 -1.77 -7.24 9.74
CA VAL A 38 -0.76 -7.87 8.89
C VAL A 38 -0.82 -9.38 9.06
N GLU A 39 -0.89 -10.09 7.94
CA GLU A 39 -0.78 -11.54 7.89
C GLU A 39 0.48 -11.94 7.11
N GLY A 40 1.20 -12.94 7.63
CA GLY A 40 2.40 -13.49 7.01
C GLY A 40 3.68 -12.69 7.27
N TYR A 41 4.74 -13.07 6.58
CA TYR A 41 6.12 -12.66 6.89
C TYR A 41 6.78 -11.86 5.76
N SER A 42 6.04 -11.52 4.71
CA SER A 42 6.61 -10.87 3.51
C SER A 42 7.18 -9.48 3.77
N MET A 43 6.73 -8.81 4.83
CA MET A 43 7.16 -7.46 5.21
C MET A 43 8.13 -7.41 6.40
N ASN A 44 8.64 -8.57 6.86
CA ASN A 44 9.67 -8.60 7.90
C ASN A 44 10.96 -7.89 7.41
N PRO A 45 11.69 -7.21 8.29
CA PRO A 45 11.41 -6.95 9.71
C PRO A 45 10.54 -5.70 9.97
N LEU A 46 10.06 -5.02 8.92
CA LEU A 46 9.29 -3.78 9.07
C LEU A 46 7.94 -4.05 9.73
N LEU A 47 7.22 -5.06 9.24
CA LEU A 47 5.93 -5.49 9.76
C LEU A 47 5.99 -6.98 10.07
N TYR A 48 5.48 -7.35 11.24
CA TYR A 48 5.34 -8.73 11.67
C TYR A 48 3.88 -9.15 11.62
N GLU A 49 3.64 -10.45 11.52
CA GLU A 49 2.30 -11.03 11.64
C GLU A 49 1.63 -10.57 12.94
N GLY A 50 0.39 -10.08 12.82
CA GLY A 50 -0.36 -9.52 13.95
C GLY A 50 -0.14 -8.03 14.19
N ASP A 51 0.78 -7.37 13.51
CA ASP A 51 0.90 -5.91 13.56
C ASP A 51 -0.35 -5.24 12.99
N ILE A 52 -0.77 -4.16 13.62
CA ILE A 52 -1.88 -3.33 13.13
C ILE A 52 -1.32 -2.07 12.50
N VAL A 53 -1.71 -1.78 11.28
CA VAL A 53 -1.30 -0.59 10.54
C VAL A 53 -2.50 0.30 10.20
N ILE A 54 -2.28 1.61 10.28
CA ILE A 54 -3.28 2.60 9.86
C ILE A 54 -3.10 2.85 8.37
N ILE A 55 -4.20 2.78 7.63
CA ILE A 55 -4.23 2.97 6.19
C ILE A 55 -4.89 4.30 5.86
N LEU A 56 -4.20 5.11 5.09
CA LEU A 56 -4.73 6.36 4.57
C LEU A 56 -5.12 6.18 3.11
N PRO A 57 -6.34 6.60 2.72
CA PRO A 57 -6.67 6.71 1.31
C PRO A 57 -5.77 7.77 0.68
N SER A 58 -4.94 7.36 -0.26
CA SER A 58 -4.02 8.27 -0.94
C SER A 58 -3.84 7.86 -2.38
N ARG A 59 -3.93 8.84 -3.27
CA ARG A 59 -3.55 8.69 -4.68
C ARG A 59 -2.14 9.20 -4.96
N ASN A 60 -1.53 9.90 -4.01
CA ASN A 60 -0.15 10.35 -4.12
C ASN A 60 0.78 9.26 -3.55
N ILE A 61 1.16 8.31 -4.38
CA ILE A 61 2.03 7.19 -4.04
C ILE A 61 3.45 7.50 -4.50
N ASN A 62 4.39 7.39 -3.59
CA ASN A 62 5.80 7.65 -3.82
C ASN A 62 6.64 6.37 -3.66
N LEU A 63 7.88 6.44 -4.13
CA LEU A 63 8.86 5.38 -3.85
C LEU A 63 9.07 5.24 -2.35
N GLY A 64 9.12 3.99 -1.88
CA GLY A 64 9.29 3.68 -0.47
C GLY A 64 7.97 3.61 0.32
N ASP A 65 6.86 4.11 -0.22
CA ASP A 65 5.56 3.98 0.42
C ASP A 65 5.17 2.50 0.58
N VAL A 66 4.63 2.16 1.72
CA VAL A 66 4.01 0.85 1.95
C VAL A 66 2.53 0.96 1.60
N VAL A 67 2.09 0.20 0.61
CA VAL A 67 0.74 0.27 0.07
C VAL A 67 -0.03 -1.02 0.28
N ILE A 68 -1.35 -0.89 0.44
CA ILE A 68 -2.27 -2.01 0.34
C ILE A 68 -2.91 -1.98 -1.03
N PHE A 69 -2.84 -3.09 -1.72
CA PHE A 69 -3.43 -3.24 -3.05
C PHE A 69 -4.13 -4.59 -3.20
N LYS A 70 -5.06 -4.65 -4.14
CA LYS A 70 -5.74 -5.88 -4.50
C LYS A 70 -4.96 -6.58 -5.62
N ASN A 71 -4.55 -7.82 -5.36
CA ASN A 71 -3.88 -8.64 -6.37
C ASN A 71 -4.88 -9.26 -7.36
N ASP A 72 -4.38 -9.97 -8.36
CA ASP A 72 -5.19 -10.59 -9.40
C ASP A 72 -6.10 -11.71 -8.88
N ARG A 73 -5.82 -12.26 -7.70
CA ARG A 73 -6.67 -13.24 -7.01
C ARG A 73 -7.80 -12.60 -6.21
N GLY A 74 -7.79 -11.27 -6.12
CA GLY A 74 -8.75 -10.52 -5.31
C GLY A 74 -8.36 -10.39 -3.83
N GLU A 75 -7.16 -10.83 -3.45
CA GLU A 75 -6.64 -10.75 -2.11
C GLU A 75 -5.98 -9.37 -1.87
N TYR A 76 -6.05 -8.87 -0.64
CA TYR A 76 -5.33 -7.65 -0.26
C TYR A 76 -3.92 -7.99 0.20
N VAL A 77 -2.95 -7.31 -0.39
CA VAL A 77 -1.52 -7.47 -0.13
C VAL A 77 -0.96 -6.14 0.36
N ILE A 78 -0.09 -6.17 1.37
CA ILE A 78 0.63 -5.01 1.88
C ILE A 78 2.11 -5.15 1.56
N HIS A 79 2.62 -4.32 0.63
CA HIS A 79 4.02 -4.35 0.21
C HIS A 79 4.54 -2.94 -0.05
N ARG A 80 5.86 -2.82 -0.23
CA ARG A 80 6.56 -1.56 -0.49
C ARG A 80 6.63 -1.25 -1.98
N VAL A 81 6.38 0.01 -2.33
CA VAL A 81 6.61 0.53 -3.68
C VAL A 81 8.11 0.72 -3.90
N ILE A 82 8.67 -0.01 -4.83
CA ILE A 82 10.08 0.03 -5.19
C ILE A 82 10.35 0.59 -6.57
N GLY A 83 9.31 0.77 -7.37
CA GLY A 83 9.40 1.39 -8.68
C GLY A 83 8.08 2.03 -9.09
N ILE A 84 8.18 3.11 -9.85
CA ILE A 84 7.04 3.82 -10.43
C ILE A 84 7.29 3.94 -11.92
N ILE A 85 6.32 3.52 -12.71
CA ILE A 85 6.38 3.54 -14.17
C ILE A 85 5.31 4.53 -14.65
N ASN A 86 5.74 5.56 -15.37
CA ASN A 86 4.81 6.44 -16.07
C ASN A 86 4.55 5.89 -17.48
N CYS A 87 3.38 5.34 -17.68
CA CYS A 87 2.94 4.79 -18.95
C CYS A 87 1.94 5.73 -19.62
N SER A 88 2.46 6.71 -20.36
CA SER A 88 1.62 7.68 -21.11
C SER A 88 0.57 8.38 -20.22
N GLY A 89 0.99 8.81 -19.03
CA GLY A 89 0.13 9.47 -18.05
C GLY A 89 -0.61 8.52 -17.10
N LYS A 90 -0.50 7.21 -17.31
CA LYS A 90 -0.97 6.21 -16.34
C LYS A 90 0.19 5.76 -15.47
N MET A 91 0.03 5.87 -14.17
CA MET A 91 1.03 5.41 -13.22
C MET A 91 0.84 3.92 -12.91
N LEU A 92 1.93 3.17 -13.01
CA LEU A 92 2.01 1.77 -12.61
C LEU A 92 3.05 1.65 -11.50
N TYR A 93 2.73 0.88 -10.48
CA TYR A 93 3.58 0.72 -9.30
C TYR A 93 4.15 -0.69 -9.25
N MET A 94 5.47 -0.76 -9.09
CA MET A 94 6.17 -2.03 -8.85
C MET A 94 6.31 -2.18 -7.35
N THR A 95 5.86 -3.30 -6.83
CA THR A 95 5.88 -3.57 -5.39
C THR A 95 6.68 -4.83 -5.06
N LYS A 96 7.18 -4.86 -3.83
CA LYS A 96 7.89 -6.01 -3.28
C LYS A 96 7.72 -6.05 -1.76
N GLY A 97 7.49 -7.22 -1.20
CA GLY A 97 7.62 -7.42 0.24
C GLY A 97 9.08 -7.26 0.68
N ASP A 98 9.32 -6.61 1.81
CA ASP A 98 10.68 -6.33 2.29
C ASP A 98 11.50 -7.63 2.48
N ASN A 99 10.84 -8.72 2.87
CA ASN A 99 11.44 -10.05 3.03
C ASN A 99 11.35 -10.94 1.78
N ASN A 100 10.72 -10.50 0.70
CA ASN A 100 10.59 -11.29 -0.51
C ASN A 100 11.85 -11.18 -1.36
N GLN A 101 12.20 -12.24 -2.09
CA GLN A 101 13.31 -12.24 -3.04
C GLN A 101 12.93 -11.59 -4.38
N PHE A 102 11.65 -11.72 -4.77
CA PHE A 102 11.17 -11.31 -6.08
C PHE A 102 10.13 -10.20 -5.97
N LEU A 103 10.00 -9.45 -7.07
CA LEU A 103 8.94 -8.49 -7.29
C LEU A 103 7.59 -9.20 -7.40
N ASP A 104 6.53 -8.57 -6.90
CA ASP A 104 5.18 -9.12 -7.01
C ASP A 104 4.77 -9.35 -8.47
N GLN A 105 5.15 -8.42 -9.33
CA GLN A 105 4.81 -8.47 -10.76
C GLN A 105 5.51 -9.60 -11.53
N VAL A 106 6.62 -10.12 -11.02
CA VAL A 106 7.31 -11.27 -11.62
C VAL A 106 6.57 -12.56 -11.33
N THR A 107 6.00 -12.67 -10.15
CA THR A 107 5.22 -13.84 -9.73
C THR A 107 3.86 -13.90 -10.45
N PHE A 108 3.30 -12.75 -10.82
CA PHE A 108 1.99 -12.62 -11.49
C PHE A 108 2.06 -12.67 -13.02
N ILE A 109 3.20 -12.95 -13.62
CA ILE A 109 3.36 -13.06 -15.09
C ILE A 109 2.39 -14.05 -15.75
N ALA A 110 1.81 -14.97 -15.00
CA ALA A 110 0.86 -15.96 -15.51
C ALA A 110 -0.57 -15.45 -15.67
N TYR A 111 -0.93 -14.27 -15.16
CA TYR A 111 -2.31 -13.79 -15.13
C TYR A 111 -2.54 -12.47 -15.89
N ARG A 112 -3.60 -12.47 -16.67
CA ARG A 112 -3.94 -11.53 -17.76
C ARG A 112 -4.38 -10.10 -17.38
N SER A 113 -4.27 -9.65 -16.15
CA SER A 113 -4.87 -8.37 -15.72
C SER A 113 -3.90 -7.19 -15.57
N SER A 114 -2.67 -7.33 -16.02
CA SER A 114 -1.72 -6.22 -16.00
C SER A 114 -2.02 -5.20 -17.09
N ILE A 115 -2.07 -3.92 -16.73
CA ILE A 115 -2.09 -2.84 -17.72
C ILE A 115 -0.76 -2.88 -18.45
N GLU A 116 -0.80 -3.20 -19.74
CA GLU A 116 0.36 -3.18 -20.59
C GLU A 116 0.66 -1.75 -21.03
N CYS A 117 1.92 -1.33 -20.87
CA CYS A 117 2.39 -0.14 -21.53
C CYS A 117 2.47 -0.40 -23.04
N PRO A 118 1.87 0.45 -23.90
CA PRO A 118 1.97 0.27 -25.33
C PRO A 118 3.44 0.22 -25.78
N THR A 119 3.76 -0.76 -26.62
CA THR A 119 5.09 -0.91 -27.19
C THR A 119 5.51 0.35 -27.94
N GLY A 120 6.70 0.84 -27.67
CA GLY A 120 7.30 1.98 -28.38
C GLY A 120 7.24 3.33 -27.66
N LYS A 121 6.65 3.41 -26.46
CA LYS A 121 6.72 4.62 -25.64
C LYS A 121 7.74 4.45 -24.51
N LEU A 122 8.48 5.52 -24.23
CA LEU A 122 9.40 5.58 -23.10
C LEU A 122 8.58 5.54 -21.81
N ALA A 123 8.92 4.59 -20.94
CA ALA A 123 8.43 4.59 -19.56
C ALA A 123 9.60 4.99 -18.67
N THR A 124 9.38 5.99 -17.83
CA THR A 124 10.35 6.37 -16.81
C THR A 124 10.14 5.45 -15.62
N LEU A 125 11.14 4.65 -15.28
CA LEU A 125 11.18 3.86 -14.07
C LEU A 125 11.94 4.65 -13.02
N GLN A 126 11.28 5.00 -11.95
CA GLN A 126 11.93 5.51 -10.74
C GLN A 126 12.10 4.34 -9.77
N THR A 127 13.34 4.03 -9.46
CA THR A 127 13.70 3.13 -8.36
C THR A 127 14.38 3.95 -7.28
N GLY A 128 14.37 3.48 -6.02
CA GLY A 128 14.84 4.27 -4.88
C GLY A 128 16.25 4.87 -4.99
N TYR A 129 17.06 4.42 -5.95
CA TYR A 129 18.44 4.86 -6.15
C TYR A 129 18.76 5.34 -7.57
N LEU A 130 17.95 5.01 -8.56
CA LEU A 130 18.26 5.29 -9.96
C LEU A 130 16.98 5.57 -10.73
N SER A 131 16.98 6.66 -11.50
CA SER A 131 15.99 6.90 -12.56
C SER A 131 16.52 6.32 -13.86
N PHE A 132 15.78 5.42 -14.48
CA PHE A 132 16.12 4.87 -15.78
C PHE A 132 15.04 5.25 -16.77
N ASP A 133 15.45 5.82 -17.88
CA ASP A 133 14.63 5.85 -19.07
C ASP A 133 14.76 4.48 -19.77
N LEU A 134 13.74 3.67 -19.63
CA LEU A 134 13.73 2.31 -20.13
C LEU A 134 13.10 2.25 -21.52
N ASN A 135 13.83 1.68 -22.45
CA ASN A 135 13.22 1.19 -23.67
C ASN A 135 12.44 -0.10 -23.31
N ILE A 136 11.12 0.01 -23.24
CA ILE A 136 10.20 -1.04 -22.78
C ILE A 136 10.41 -2.37 -23.54
N LYS A 137 10.80 -2.31 -24.80
CA LYS A 137 11.05 -3.52 -25.62
C LYS A 137 12.18 -4.41 -25.08
N ARG A 138 13.07 -3.87 -24.27
CA ARG A 138 14.29 -4.57 -23.82
C ARG A 138 14.16 -5.23 -22.45
N VAL A 139 13.26 -4.78 -21.59
CA VAL A 139 13.25 -5.16 -20.18
C VAL A 139 12.30 -6.32 -19.87
N VAL A 140 11.14 -6.39 -20.48
CA VAL A 140 10.10 -7.39 -20.15
C VAL A 140 9.44 -7.95 -21.44
N GLY A 141 10.18 -8.14 -22.49
CA GLY A 141 9.57 -8.47 -23.77
C GLY A 141 8.79 -7.27 -24.32
N ASN A 142 7.53 -7.39 -24.58
CA ASN A 142 6.73 -6.32 -25.19
C ASN A 142 5.83 -5.57 -24.20
N ALA A 143 5.92 -5.82 -22.89
CA ALA A 143 5.05 -5.18 -21.90
C ALA A 143 5.73 -5.03 -20.54
N MET A 144 5.60 -3.86 -19.93
CA MET A 144 5.90 -3.67 -18.50
C MET A 144 4.63 -3.82 -17.69
N ARG A 145 4.73 -4.54 -16.60
CA ARG A 145 3.62 -4.83 -15.70
C ARG A 145 3.82 -4.11 -14.38
N GLY A 146 2.74 -3.58 -13.84
CA GLY A 146 2.71 -2.94 -12.55
C GLY A 146 1.29 -2.90 -12.02
N ILE A 147 1.17 -2.56 -10.74
CA ILE A 147 -0.13 -2.38 -10.11
C ILE A 147 -0.65 -1.02 -10.52
N SER A 148 -1.86 -0.98 -11.09
CA SER A 148 -2.54 0.26 -11.41
C SER A 148 -3.00 0.96 -10.14
N GLU A 149 -3.01 2.28 -10.17
CA GLU A 149 -3.53 3.12 -9.08
C GLU A 149 -4.94 2.73 -8.61
N VAL A 150 -5.79 2.27 -9.53
CA VAL A 150 -7.15 1.85 -9.20
C VAL A 150 -7.21 0.58 -8.32
N ASN A 151 -6.15 -0.21 -8.31
CA ASN A 151 -6.04 -1.41 -7.47
C ASN A 151 -5.43 -1.11 -6.10
N ILE A 152 -4.93 0.11 -5.88
CA ILE A 152 -4.37 0.51 -4.59
C ILE A 152 -5.51 0.97 -3.69
N ALA A 153 -5.71 0.26 -2.59
CA ALA A 153 -6.72 0.59 -1.59
C ALA A 153 -6.29 1.76 -0.68
N GLY A 154 -4.98 1.95 -0.51
CA GLY A 154 -4.41 3.03 0.27
C GLY A 154 -2.95 2.80 0.60
N LYS A 155 -2.36 3.72 1.35
CA LYS A 155 -1.01 3.59 1.86
C LYS A 155 -0.96 3.58 3.38
N ALA A 156 -0.03 2.83 3.94
CA ALA A 156 0.21 2.82 5.37
C ALA A 156 0.69 4.20 5.85
N LEU A 157 0.18 4.65 6.99
CA LEU A 157 0.56 5.92 7.59
C LEU A 157 2.04 5.92 7.93
N GLN A 158 2.77 6.88 7.39
CA GLN A 158 4.18 7.13 7.65
C GLN A 158 4.34 8.59 8.10
N LEU A 159 5.16 8.80 9.13
CA LEU A 159 5.59 10.12 9.58
C LEU A 159 7.11 10.20 9.39
N ASP A 160 7.58 11.14 8.57
CA ASP A 160 9.00 11.31 8.23
C ASP A 160 9.67 10.00 7.75
N GLY A 161 8.94 9.20 6.97
CA GLY A 161 9.42 7.93 6.47
C GLY A 161 9.33 6.76 7.47
N VAL A 162 8.92 7.01 8.71
CA VAL A 162 8.72 5.97 9.73
C VAL A 162 7.26 5.51 9.69
N LEU A 163 7.08 4.21 9.50
CA LEU A 163 5.76 3.60 9.47
C LEU A 163 5.13 3.56 10.88
N ILE A 164 3.90 4.02 10.99
CA ILE A 164 3.14 3.98 12.25
C ILE A 164 2.38 2.67 12.32
N LYS A 165 2.70 1.87 13.34
CA LYS A 165 2.09 0.57 13.60
C LYS A 165 1.89 0.32 15.09
N ILE A 166 0.99 -0.57 15.42
CA ILE A 166 0.79 -1.09 16.77
C ILE A 166 1.19 -2.56 16.73
N SER A 167 2.24 -2.91 17.48
CA SER A 167 2.80 -4.27 17.51
C SER A 167 2.38 -5.01 18.78
N GLY A 168 2.29 -6.34 18.69
CA GLY A 168 2.13 -7.21 19.85
C GLY A 168 0.70 -7.33 20.40
N LEU A 169 -0.31 -6.79 19.72
CA LEU A 169 -1.70 -6.94 20.14
C LEU A 169 -2.30 -8.31 19.81
N ILE A 170 -1.79 -8.96 18.78
CA ILE A 170 -2.25 -10.27 18.33
C ILE A 170 -1.02 -11.18 18.27
N THR A 171 -0.70 -11.81 19.39
CA THR A 171 0.26 -12.93 19.40
C THR A 171 -0.55 -14.23 19.27
N ARG A 172 -0.22 -15.03 18.25
CA ARG A 172 -0.63 -16.43 18.22
C ARG A 172 0.33 -17.28 19.05
#